data_06b838a2f49f12df4ef1e08976b7e2f4
#
_entry.id   06b838a2f49f12df4ef1e08976b7e2f4
#
_cell.length_a   1.000
_cell.length_b   1.000
_cell.length_c   1.000
_cell.angle_alpha   90.00
_cell.angle_beta   90.00
_cell.angle_gamma   90.00
#
_symmetry.space_group_name_H-M   'P 1'
#
loop_
_entity.id
_entity.type
_entity.pdbx_description
1 polymer ?
#
loop_
_entity_poly.entity_id
_entity_poly.type
_entity_poly.pdbx_seq_one_letter_code
_entity_poly.pdbx_strand_id
1 'polypeptide(L)'
;MAVPSQGTVAVGDKITASLWNDDVRDAVDFLISPPRVKVYKTANQSIATSSWACLTWNAEAFDTDTMHDNATANSRITFTTAGTYLITLNCFWANNATGLRNHKIELNGTTTEGSGTDIIEPFAIAPVAATHSGANISFIETFAANDYINAFVWQNSGGALNLAGTTESHSSLSANWIAS
;
A
#
# COMPACT_ATOMS: atom_id res chain seq x y z
N MET A 1 11.83 1.12 10.64
CA MET A 1 12.80 0.08 11.15
C MET A 1 14.01 0.07 10.23
N ALA A 2 15.24 -0.13 10.72
CA ALA A 2 16.41 -0.24 9.83
C ALA A 2 16.65 -1.71 9.46
N VAL A 3 17.07 -1.97 8.21
CA VAL A 3 17.54 -3.30 7.84
C VAL A 3 18.82 -3.59 8.63
N PRO A 4 18.90 -4.68 9.41
CA PRO A 4 20.10 -5.00 10.17
C PRO A 4 21.30 -5.24 9.26
N SER A 5 22.44 -4.64 9.61
CA SER A 5 23.71 -4.89 8.92
C SER A 5 24.54 -5.86 9.77
N GLN A 6 25.00 -6.95 9.17
CA GLN A 6 25.84 -7.92 9.87
C GLN A 6 27.28 -7.39 9.98
N GLY A 7 27.88 -7.47 11.17
CA GLY A 7 29.29 -7.23 11.39
C GLY A 7 30.17 -8.37 10.86
N THR A 8 31.45 -8.08 10.63
CA THR A 8 32.43 -9.12 10.28
C THR A 8 33.15 -9.56 11.55
N VAL A 9 33.09 -10.85 11.86
CA VAL A 9 33.86 -11.46 12.98
C VAL A 9 35.08 -12.20 12.46
N ALA A 10 36.22 -12.02 13.09
CA ALA A 10 37.45 -12.72 12.77
C ALA A 10 37.68 -13.90 13.73
N VAL A 11 38.57 -14.83 13.32
CA VAL A 11 38.98 -15.93 14.18
C VAL A 11 39.65 -15.39 15.46
N GLY A 12 39.08 -15.75 16.61
CA GLY A 12 39.59 -15.31 17.92
C GLY A 12 38.80 -14.13 18.53
N ASP A 13 37.85 -13.55 17.80
CA ASP A 13 36.97 -12.53 18.36
C ASP A 13 36.07 -13.12 19.45
N LYS A 14 35.89 -12.34 20.52
CA LYS A 14 34.95 -12.71 21.57
C LYS A 14 33.53 -12.30 21.18
N ILE A 15 32.59 -13.19 21.29
CA ILE A 15 31.17 -12.86 21.20
C ILE A 15 30.80 -11.99 22.41
N THR A 16 30.53 -10.73 22.15
CA THR A 16 30.05 -9.78 23.17
C THR A 16 28.53 -9.70 23.13
N ALA A 17 27.90 -9.19 24.19
CA ALA A 17 26.46 -8.95 24.20
C ALA A 17 26.03 -7.96 23.10
N SER A 18 26.86 -6.98 22.75
CA SER A 18 26.60 -6.05 21.64
C SER A 18 26.59 -6.80 20.31
N LEU A 19 27.65 -7.54 20.01
CA LEU A 19 27.76 -8.33 18.77
C LEU A 19 26.57 -9.28 18.59
N TRP A 20 26.20 -9.99 19.67
CA TRP A 20 25.03 -10.88 19.64
C TRP A 20 23.73 -10.12 19.37
N ASN A 21 23.52 -8.98 20.00
CA ASN A 21 22.33 -8.18 19.83
C ASN A 21 22.24 -7.61 18.42
N ASP A 22 23.33 -7.05 17.90
CA ASP A 22 23.35 -6.37 16.61
C ASP A 22 23.27 -7.37 15.43
N ASP A 23 24.00 -8.47 15.48
CA ASP A 23 24.12 -9.40 14.36
C ASP A 23 23.09 -10.54 14.39
N VAL A 24 22.58 -10.91 15.54
CA VAL A 24 21.67 -12.08 15.67
C VAL A 24 20.28 -11.64 16.10
N ARG A 25 20.16 -11.02 17.28
CA ARG A 25 18.83 -10.65 17.79
C ARG A 25 18.09 -9.70 16.85
N ASP A 26 18.72 -8.60 16.45
CA ASP A 26 18.07 -7.59 15.63
C ASP A 26 17.76 -8.09 14.22
N ALA A 27 18.62 -8.97 13.67
CA ALA A 27 18.33 -9.65 12.41
C ALA A 27 17.14 -10.62 12.53
N VAL A 28 17.05 -11.37 13.62
CA VAL A 28 15.93 -12.29 13.88
C VAL A 28 14.64 -11.48 14.11
N ASP A 29 14.68 -10.43 14.91
CA ASP A 29 13.52 -9.57 15.18
C ASP A 29 12.99 -8.93 13.89
N PHE A 30 13.89 -8.48 13.01
CA PHE A 30 13.52 -7.96 11.69
C PHE A 30 12.83 -9.03 10.82
N LEU A 31 13.33 -10.25 10.81
CA LEU A 31 12.75 -11.38 10.05
C LEU A 31 11.40 -11.84 10.60
N ILE A 32 11.21 -11.76 11.92
CA ILE A 32 9.94 -12.14 12.58
C ILE A 32 8.86 -11.07 12.32
N SER A 33 9.25 -9.79 12.30
CA SER A 33 8.34 -8.66 12.11
C SER A 33 8.90 -7.65 11.10
N PRO A 34 8.99 -8.02 9.81
CA PRO A 34 9.48 -7.12 8.78
C PRO A 34 8.55 -5.90 8.60
N PRO A 35 9.01 -4.82 7.98
CA PRO A 35 8.17 -3.69 7.62
C PRO A 35 6.98 -4.13 6.78
N ARG A 36 5.78 -3.91 7.29
CA ARG A 36 4.53 -4.24 6.58
C ARG A 36 3.38 -3.38 7.08
N VAL A 37 2.49 -3.06 6.18
CA VAL A 37 1.27 -2.30 6.48
C VAL A 37 0.12 -2.84 5.66
N LYS A 38 -1.07 -2.83 6.24
CA LYS A 38 -2.33 -3.01 5.51
C LYS A 38 -3.34 -2.00 6.01
N VAL A 39 -3.74 -1.11 5.13
CA VAL A 39 -4.77 -0.11 5.34
C VAL A 39 -6.05 -0.47 4.60
N TYR A 40 -7.18 -0.04 5.12
CA TYR A 40 -8.48 -0.33 4.52
C TYR A 40 -9.51 0.78 4.80
N LYS A 41 -10.63 0.71 4.07
CA LYS A 41 -11.76 1.62 4.26
C LYS A 41 -12.78 1.03 5.21
N THR A 42 -13.27 1.84 6.15
CA THR A 42 -14.42 1.49 7.01
C THR A 42 -15.71 2.21 6.59
N ALA A 43 -15.61 3.11 5.60
CA ALA A 43 -16.74 3.83 5.03
C ALA A 43 -16.57 3.94 3.51
N ASN A 44 -17.70 4.00 2.79
CA ASN A 44 -17.71 4.19 1.35
C ASN A 44 -17.07 5.54 0.98
N GLN A 45 -16.31 5.54 -0.13
CA GLN A 45 -15.85 6.77 -0.78
C GLN A 45 -16.60 6.94 -2.09
N SER A 46 -17.31 8.05 -2.25
CA SER A 46 -18.00 8.39 -3.49
C SER A 46 -17.00 8.91 -4.52
N ILE A 47 -16.99 8.31 -5.69
CA ILE A 47 -16.10 8.64 -6.80
C ILE A 47 -16.95 9.27 -7.91
N ALA A 48 -16.64 10.50 -8.28
CA ALA A 48 -17.34 11.21 -9.36
C ALA A 48 -17.09 10.49 -10.70
N THR A 49 -18.08 10.59 -11.61
CA THR A 49 -17.93 10.04 -12.96
C THR A 49 -16.91 10.84 -13.77
N SER A 50 -16.08 10.16 -14.55
CA SER A 50 -15.08 10.72 -15.46
C SER A 50 -14.03 11.60 -14.76
N SER A 51 -13.74 11.33 -13.50
CA SER A 51 -12.74 12.04 -12.71
C SER A 51 -11.89 11.07 -11.91
N TRP A 52 -10.58 11.31 -11.86
CA TRP A 52 -9.68 10.60 -10.97
C TRP A 52 -9.90 11.04 -9.52
N ALA A 53 -9.82 10.10 -8.61
CA ALA A 53 -9.90 10.36 -7.18
C ALA A 53 -8.81 9.59 -6.44
N CYS A 54 -8.06 10.29 -5.59
CA CYS A 54 -7.14 9.68 -4.66
C CYS A 54 -7.91 8.94 -3.58
N LEU A 55 -7.49 7.72 -3.27
CA LEU A 55 -8.08 6.92 -2.19
C LEU A 55 -7.56 7.40 -0.84
N THR A 56 -8.45 7.40 0.14
CA THR A 56 -8.13 7.65 1.54
C THR A 56 -8.41 6.40 2.36
N TRP A 57 -7.56 6.15 3.33
CA TRP A 57 -7.62 4.99 4.22
C TRP A 57 -7.88 5.48 5.63
N ASN A 58 -8.74 4.85 6.36
CA ASN A 58 -9.16 5.31 7.68
C ASN A 58 -9.09 4.24 8.76
N ALA A 59 -8.47 3.11 8.44
CA ALA A 59 -8.18 2.04 9.39
C ALA A 59 -6.97 1.23 8.95
N GLU A 60 -6.31 0.63 9.91
CA GLU A 60 -5.17 -0.25 9.74
C GLU A 60 -5.50 -1.64 10.29
N ALA A 61 -5.18 -2.67 9.54
CA ALA A 61 -5.21 -4.04 10.05
C ALA A 61 -3.91 -4.35 10.82
N PHE A 62 -2.80 -3.83 10.33
CA PHE A 62 -1.49 -3.82 10.97
C PHE A 62 -0.60 -2.76 10.30
N ASP A 63 0.34 -2.22 11.08
CA ASP A 63 1.46 -1.39 10.64
C ASP A 63 2.63 -1.65 11.59
N THR A 64 3.70 -2.27 11.10
CA THR A 64 4.86 -2.66 11.92
C THR A 64 6.01 -1.65 11.85
N ASP A 65 5.91 -0.64 10.97
CA ASP A 65 7.01 0.31 10.73
C ASP A 65 6.54 1.77 10.60
N THR A 66 5.35 2.09 11.11
CA THR A 66 4.75 3.44 11.08
C THR A 66 4.69 3.99 9.64
N MET A 67 4.19 3.17 8.72
CA MET A 67 4.13 3.46 7.29
C MET A 67 2.87 4.25 6.91
N HIS A 68 1.87 4.32 7.79
CA HIS A 68 0.61 5.02 7.54
C HIS A 68 0.17 5.84 8.76
N ASP A 69 -0.59 6.91 8.52
CA ASP A 69 -1.19 7.75 9.55
C ASP A 69 -2.65 8.01 9.20
N ASN A 70 -3.57 7.51 10.02
CA ASN A 70 -5.02 7.64 9.82
C ASN A 70 -5.54 9.09 9.96
N ALA A 71 -4.76 10.00 10.56
CA ALA A 71 -5.18 11.37 10.84
C ALA A 71 -4.61 12.38 9.84
N THR A 72 -3.32 12.25 9.51
CA THR A 72 -2.62 13.13 8.60
C THR A 72 -2.10 12.33 7.41
N ALA A 73 -2.23 12.88 6.20
CA ALA A 73 -1.79 12.22 4.97
C ALA A 73 -2.34 10.77 4.80
N ASN A 74 -3.59 10.55 5.21
CA ASN A 74 -4.26 9.25 5.22
C ASN A 74 -4.52 8.63 3.83
N SER A 75 -4.05 9.27 2.76
CA SER A 75 -4.13 8.76 1.37
C SER A 75 -2.94 7.91 0.97
N ARG A 76 -1.83 7.93 1.74
CA ARG A 76 -0.55 7.36 1.31
C ARG A 76 -0.03 6.29 2.28
N ILE A 77 0.78 5.38 1.72
CA ILE A 77 1.71 4.55 2.47
C ILE A 77 3.11 5.12 2.26
N THR A 78 3.85 5.40 3.34
CA THR A 78 5.23 5.90 3.31
C THR A 78 6.19 4.79 3.71
N PHE A 79 7.23 4.56 2.91
CA PHE A 79 8.23 3.53 3.18
C PHE A 79 9.31 4.10 4.10
N THR A 80 9.20 3.85 5.39
CA THR A 80 10.18 4.30 6.40
C THR A 80 11.48 3.51 6.31
N THR A 81 11.39 2.23 5.95
CA THR A 81 12.54 1.36 5.65
C THR A 81 12.65 1.15 4.15
N ALA A 82 13.83 1.43 3.58
CA ALA A 82 14.12 1.16 2.17
C ALA A 82 14.10 -0.34 1.89
N GLY A 83 13.75 -0.73 0.67
CA GLY A 83 13.76 -2.13 0.23
C GLY A 83 12.74 -2.42 -0.85
N THR A 84 12.67 -3.69 -1.18
CA THR A 84 11.73 -4.23 -2.16
C THR A 84 10.47 -4.72 -1.45
N TYR A 85 9.30 -4.29 -1.95
CA TYR A 85 8.01 -4.59 -1.34
C TYR A 85 7.05 -5.26 -2.31
N LEU A 86 6.27 -6.21 -1.81
CA LEU A 86 5.06 -6.67 -2.47
C LEU A 86 3.92 -5.71 -2.12
N ILE A 87 3.38 -5.03 -3.14
CA ILE A 87 2.25 -4.12 -3.02
C ILE A 87 0.99 -4.83 -3.52
N THR A 88 -0.12 -4.65 -2.80
CA THR A 88 -1.42 -5.18 -3.24
C THR A 88 -2.52 -4.15 -3.00
N LEU A 89 -3.18 -3.74 -4.07
CA LEU A 89 -4.38 -2.88 -4.05
C LEU A 89 -5.60 -3.71 -4.37
N ASN A 90 -6.60 -3.70 -3.49
CA ASN A 90 -7.91 -4.28 -3.69
C ASN A 90 -8.96 -3.18 -3.72
N CYS A 91 -9.71 -3.08 -4.79
CA CYS A 91 -10.80 -2.13 -4.94
C CYS A 91 -12.12 -2.87 -5.13
N PHE A 92 -13.12 -2.57 -4.31
CA PHE A 92 -14.46 -3.10 -4.41
C PHE A 92 -15.43 -1.97 -4.76
N TRP A 93 -16.05 -2.04 -5.93
CA TRP A 93 -17.00 -1.06 -6.40
C TRP A 93 -18.43 -1.47 -6.11
N ALA A 94 -19.27 -0.52 -5.78
CA ALA A 94 -20.71 -0.74 -5.75
C ALA A 94 -21.24 -1.25 -7.09
N ASN A 95 -22.35 -1.98 -7.06
CA ASN A 95 -22.95 -2.55 -8.25
C ASN A 95 -23.36 -1.45 -9.24
N ASN A 96 -22.81 -1.51 -10.45
CA ASN A 96 -23.19 -0.70 -11.60
C ASN A 96 -22.59 -1.35 -12.87
N ALA A 97 -23.43 -1.76 -13.81
CA ALA A 97 -23.04 -2.46 -15.03
C ALA A 97 -22.48 -1.55 -16.14
N THR A 98 -22.46 -0.22 -15.94
CA THR A 98 -22.13 0.76 -16.98
C THR A 98 -20.68 1.25 -16.84
N GLY A 99 -20.02 1.44 -17.97
CA GLY A 99 -18.71 2.09 -18.09
C GLY A 99 -17.55 1.21 -17.64
N LEU A 100 -16.45 1.85 -17.30
CA LEU A 100 -15.19 1.21 -16.91
C LEU A 100 -14.77 1.68 -15.51
N ARG A 101 -13.87 0.92 -14.89
CA ARG A 101 -13.19 1.26 -13.62
C ARG A 101 -11.69 1.17 -13.85
N ASN A 102 -10.99 2.28 -13.67
CA ASN A 102 -9.54 2.34 -13.77
C ASN A 102 -8.91 2.47 -12.39
N HIS A 103 -7.73 1.91 -12.25
CA HIS A 103 -6.94 1.90 -11.03
C HIS A 103 -5.49 2.16 -11.38
N LYS A 104 -4.79 2.98 -10.61
CA LYS A 104 -3.35 3.21 -10.74
C LYS A 104 -2.72 3.53 -9.39
N ILE A 105 -1.39 3.46 -9.35
CA ILE A 105 -0.59 3.86 -8.19
C ILE A 105 0.48 4.83 -8.64
N GLU A 106 0.59 5.94 -7.93
CA GLU A 106 1.62 6.97 -8.14
C GLU A 106 2.63 6.97 -6.99
N LEU A 107 3.89 7.15 -7.35
CA LEU A 107 5.02 7.34 -6.45
C LEU A 107 5.28 8.82 -6.23
N ASN A 108 5.42 9.24 -4.97
CA ASN A 108 5.84 10.58 -4.53
C ASN A 108 4.98 11.73 -5.08
N GLY A 109 3.71 11.43 -5.38
CA GLY A 109 2.73 12.43 -5.79
C GLY A 109 1.91 12.99 -4.62
N THR A 110 1.12 14.02 -4.89
CA THR A 110 0.12 14.54 -3.95
C THR A 110 -1.20 13.77 -4.08
N THR A 111 -2.28 14.29 -3.52
CA THR A 111 -3.63 13.76 -3.75
C THR A 111 -4.23 14.19 -5.10
N THR A 112 -3.47 14.93 -5.91
CA THR A 112 -3.84 15.33 -7.28
C THR A 112 -3.23 14.32 -8.25
N GLU A 113 -4.05 13.73 -9.09
CA GLU A 113 -3.63 12.78 -10.12
C GLU A 113 -2.64 13.42 -11.09
N GLY A 114 -1.61 12.68 -11.49
CA GLY A 114 -0.54 13.12 -12.37
C GLY A 114 0.51 14.01 -11.69
N SER A 115 0.48 14.14 -10.37
CA SER A 115 1.48 14.91 -9.61
C SER A 115 2.72 14.08 -9.23
N GLY A 116 2.61 12.76 -9.26
CA GLY A 116 3.70 11.82 -9.02
C GLY A 116 4.13 11.07 -10.27
N THR A 117 4.88 10.02 -10.09
CA THR A 117 5.28 9.08 -11.16
C THR A 117 4.36 7.86 -11.12
N ASP A 118 3.68 7.55 -12.22
CA ASP A 118 2.91 6.31 -12.32
C ASP A 118 3.85 5.11 -12.27
N ILE A 119 3.72 4.27 -11.23
CA ILE A 119 4.46 3.01 -11.10
C ILE A 119 3.62 1.81 -11.52
N ILE A 120 2.31 1.99 -11.62
CA ILE A 120 1.37 1.09 -12.27
C ILE A 120 0.50 1.93 -13.19
N GLU A 121 0.59 1.62 -14.49
CA GLU A 121 -0.24 2.21 -15.54
C GLU A 121 -1.73 1.96 -15.27
N PRO A 122 -2.60 2.86 -15.70
CA PRO A 122 -4.03 2.72 -15.50
C PRO A 122 -4.55 1.40 -16.07
N PHE A 123 -5.14 0.59 -15.20
CA PHE A 123 -5.75 -0.68 -15.56
C PHE A 123 -7.28 -0.57 -15.50
N ALA A 124 -7.94 -0.78 -16.63
CA ALA A 124 -9.39 -0.69 -16.75
C ALA A 124 -10.05 -2.08 -16.64
N ILE A 125 -11.07 -2.19 -15.82
CA ILE A 125 -11.97 -3.34 -15.76
C ILE A 125 -13.37 -2.96 -16.21
N ALA A 126 -14.03 -3.90 -16.93
CA ALA A 126 -15.45 -3.82 -17.20
C ALA A 126 -16.22 -4.37 -15.99
N PRO A 127 -17.27 -3.70 -15.51
CA PRO A 127 -18.09 -4.21 -14.42
C PRO A 127 -18.97 -5.37 -14.88
N VAL A 128 -19.33 -6.23 -13.92
CA VAL A 128 -20.30 -7.30 -14.12
C VAL A 128 -21.66 -6.83 -13.59
N ALA A 129 -22.73 -7.10 -14.35
CA ALA A 129 -24.09 -6.76 -13.94
C ALA A 129 -24.49 -7.52 -12.66
N ALA A 130 -25.23 -6.85 -11.79
CA ALA A 130 -25.86 -7.40 -10.59
C ALA A 130 -24.93 -7.86 -9.45
N THR A 131 -23.62 -7.58 -9.51
CA THR A 131 -22.68 -7.87 -8.42
C THR A 131 -21.73 -6.70 -8.19
N HIS A 132 -21.05 -6.69 -7.04
CA HIS A 132 -19.91 -5.79 -6.83
C HIS A 132 -18.82 -6.14 -7.83
N SER A 133 -18.18 -5.12 -8.39
CA SER A 133 -16.99 -5.29 -9.24
C SER A 133 -15.74 -5.14 -8.39
N GLY A 134 -14.84 -6.11 -8.47
CA GLY A 134 -13.55 -6.06 -7.79
C GLY A 134 -12.39 -5.89 -8.76
N ALA A 135 -11.39 -5.12 -8.38
CA ALA A 135 -10.08 -5.09 -9.03
C ALA A 135 -9.02 -5.43 -7.99
N ASN A 136 -8.08 -6.26 -8.39
CA ASN A 136 -6.88 -6.57 -7.62
C ASN A 136 -5.66 -6.27 -8.48
N ILE A 137 -4.73 -5.50 -7.93
CA ILE A 137 -3.42 -5.23 -8.51
C ILE A 137 -2.37 -5.68 -7.51
N SER A 138 -1.44 -6.53 -7.94
CA SER A 138 -0.29 -6.92 -7.15
C SER A 138 0.98 -6.82 -7.99
N PHE A 139 2.01 -6.21 -7.42
CA PHE A 139 3.31 -6.04 -8.07
C PHE A 139 4.41 -5.93 -7.02
N ILE A 140 5.64 -6.07 -7.47
CA ILE A 140 6.84 -5.92 -6.65
C ILE A 140 7.60 -4.69 -7.15
N GLU A 141 8.01 -3.80 -6.22
CA GLU A 141 8.74 -2.59 -6.54
C GLU A 141 9.73 -2.25 -5.41
N THR A 142 10.82 -1.56 -5.76
CA THR A 142 11.84 -1.11 -4.80
C THR A 142 11.65 0.35 -4.48
N PHE A 143 11.65 0.68 -3.17
CA PHE A 143 11.45 2.02 -2.66
C PHE A 143 12.64 2.47 -1.81
N ALA A 144 13.00 3.73 -1.95
CA ALA A 144 13.92 4.39 -1.02
C ALA A 144 13.20 4.75 0.29
N ALA A 145 13.96 4.96 1.35
CA ALA A 145 13.39 5.47 2.60
C ALA A 145 12.76 6.86 2.37
N ASN A 146 11.55 7.05 2.89
CA ASN A 146 10.66 8.21 2.72
C ASN A 146 9.97 8.32 1.36
N ASP A 147 10.16 7.39 0.43
CA ASP A 147 9.23 7.26 -0.69
C ASP A 147 7.83 6.95 -0.18
N TYR A 148 6.82 7.34 -0.93
CA TYR A 148 5.43 7.02 -0.61
C TYR A 148 4.59 6.79 -1.87
N ILE A 149 3.52 6.03 -1.70
CA ILE A 149 2.59 5.72 -2.78
C ILE A 149 1.18 6.20 -2.44
N ASN A 150 0.50 6.71 -3.47
CA ASN A 150 -0.93 7.04 -3.47
C ASN A 150 -1.66 6.15 -4.48
N ALA A 151 -2.81 5.63 -4.11
CA ALA A 151 -3.67 4.88 -5.02
C ALA A 151 -4.79 5.78 -5.57
N PHE A 152 -5.02 5.69 -6.87
CA PHE A 152 -6.05 6.45 -7.57
C PHE A 152 -7.01 5.53 -8.28
N VAL A 153 -8.25 5.98 -8.35
CA VAL A 153 -9.32 5.31 -9.08
C VAL A 153 -10.10 6.28 -9.95
N TRP A 154 -10.65 5.76 -11.04
CA TRP A 154 -11.49 6.50 -11.96
C TRP A 154 -12.65 5.60 -12.42
N GLN A 155 -13.77 6.21 -12.75
CA GLN A 155 -14.92 5.50 -13.29
C GLN A 155 -15.76 6.41 -14.23
N ASN A 156 -16.51 5.80 -15.16
CA ASN A 156 -17.39 6.52 -16.09
C ASN A 156 -18.79 5.89 -16.19
N SER A 157 -19.37 5.52 -15.07
CA SER A 157 -20.70 4.90 -15.01
C SER A 157 -21.89 5.82 -15.25
N GLY A 158 -21.64 7.12 -15.54
CA GLY A 158 -22.66 8.11 -15.80
C GLY A 158 -23.11 8.90 -14.58
N GLY A 159 -22.71 8.51 -13.38
CA GLY A 159 -22.98 9.18 -12.10
C GLY A 159 -21.93 8.89 -11.07
N ALA A 160 -22.05 9.45 -9.88
CA ALA A 160 -21.17 9.10 -8.77
C ALA A 160 -21.35 7.61 -8.37
N LEU A 161 -20.25 6.91 -8.10
CA LEU A 161 -20.27 5.52 -7.71
C LEU A 161 -19.39 5.30 -6.48
N ASN A 162 -19.86 4.50 -5.53
CA ASN A 162 -19.12 4.22 -4.32
C ASN A 162 -18.05 3.15 -4.51
N LEU A 163 -16.86 3.45 -4.00
CA LEU A 163 -15.87 2.44 -3.63
C LEU A 163 -16.19 1.94 -2.22
N ALA A 164 -16.30 0.63 -2.06
CA ALA A 164 -16.84 0.04 -0.84
C ALA A 164 -15.85 0.11 0.33
N GLY A 165 -16.38 0.45 1.50
CA GLY A 165 -15.73 0.45 2.80
C GLY A 165 -16.68 -0.10 3.87
N THR A 166 -17.31 -1.25 3.64
CA THR A 166 -18.21 -1.91 4.60
C THR A 166 -17.51 -3.08 5.27
N THR A 167 -18.12 -3.62 6.32
CA THR A 167 -17.56 -4.77 7.07
C THR A 167 -17.43 -6.04 6.24
N GLU A 168 -18.27 -6.20 5.21
CA GLU A 168 -18.28 -7.41 4.36
C GLU A 168 -17.43 -7.25 3.08
N SER A 169 -17.21 -6.02 2.62
CA SER A 169 -16.43 -5.73 1.42
C SER A 169 -15.73 -4.39 1.59
N HIS A 170 -14.45 -4.40 1.84
CA HIS A 170 -13.68 -3.18 1.98
C HIS A 170 -12.49 -3.15 1.02
N SER A 171 -12.30 -1.99 0.39
CA SER A 171 -11.10 -1.72 -0.39
C SER A 171 -9.92 -1.56 0.53
N SER A 172 -8.76 -2.04 0.11
CA SER A 172 -7.53 -2.05 0.93
C SER A 172 -6.28 -1.87 0.08
N LEU A 173 -5.24 -1.33 0.70
CA LEU A 173 -3.89 -1.27 0.16
C LEU A 173 -2.94 -1.89 1.18
N SER A 174 -2.00 -2.68 0.72
CA SER A 174 -0.96 -3.25 1.58
C SER A 174 0.41 -3.19 0.94
N ALA A 175 1.42 -3.08 1.77
CA ALA A 175 2.83 -3.18 1.41
C ALA A 175 3.50 -4.15 2.39
N ASN A 176 4.25 -5.12 1.86
CA ASN A 176 4.97 -6.11 2.63
C ASN A 176 6.41 -6.16 2.14
N TRP A 177 7.37 -5.87 3.02
CA TRP A 177 8.80 -5.95 2.72
C TRP A 177 9.21 -7.39 2.39
N ILE A 178 10.00 -7.59 1.34
CA ILE A 178 10.46 -8.90 0.87
C ILE A 178 11.97 -9.01 0.72
N ALA A 179 12.65 -7.90 0.45
CA ALA A 179 14.11 -7.86 0.28
C ALA A 179 14.68 -6.45 0.49
N SER A 180 15.97 -6.35 0.78
CA SER A 180 16.76 -5.11 0.80
C SER A 180 17.36 -4.79 -0.56
#